data_bb882d9e0e07f21437c57b6752f338e2
#
_entry.id   bb882d9e0e07f21437c57b6752f338e2
#
_cell.length_a   1.000
_cell.length_b   1.000
_cell.length_c   1.000
_cell.angle_alpha   90.00
_cell.angle_beta   90.00
_cell.angle_gamma   90.00
#
_symmetry.space_group_name_H-M   'P 1'
#
loop_
_entity.id
_entity.type
_entity.pdbx_description
1 polymer ?
#
loop_
_entity_poly.entity_id
_entity_poly.type
_entity_poly.pdbx_seq_one_letter_code
_entity_poly.pdbx_strand_id
1 'polypeptide(L)'
;MAVEQAYIEKIKLALRITDDDFDTELSDLIEAALKDLEISGADGANVVLTEPIVLQAVITYCKKEFGEPDEYDRYQKSYNEQKAQLRSATNYTVWGD
;
A
#
# COMPACT_ATOMS: atom_id res chain seq x y z
N MET A 1 -10.42 -10.19 4.41
CA MET A 1 -9.76 -10.15 5.70
C MET A 1 -9.64 -8.71 6.19
N ALA A 2 -9.94 -8.47 7.44
CA ALA A 2 -9.92 -7.11 7.97
C ALA A 2 -8.49 -6.66 8.25
N VAL A 3 -8.21 -5.39 7.97
CA VAL A 3 -6.92 -4.78 8.29
C VAL A 3 -6.93 -4.42 9.78
N GLU A 4 -5.81 -4.69 10.45
CA GLU A 4 -5.70 -4.35 11.86
C GLU A 4 -5.79 -2.84 12.05
N GLN A 5 -6.50 -2.43 13.11
CA GLN A 5 -6.73 -1.01 13.38
C GLN A 5 -5.42 -0.23 13.53
N ALA A 6 -4.37 -0.86 14.07
CA ALA A 6 -3.08 -0.20 14.25
C ALA A 6 -2.51 0.30 12.91
N TYR A 7 -2.70 -0.46 11.84
CA TYR A 7 -2.20 -0.05 10.52
C TYR A 7 -3.09 1.01 9.89
N ILE A 8 -4.40 0.91 10.12
CA ILE A 8 -5.32 1.96 9.68
C ILE A 8 -4.91 3.29 10.31
N GLU A 9 -4.59 3.30 11.60
CA GLU A 9 -4.18 4.52 12.30
C GLU A 9 -2.86 5.08 11.75
N LYS A 10 -1.90 4.20 11.45
CA LYS A 10 -0.63 4.64 10.86
C LYS A 10 -0.86 5.32 9.51
N ILE A 11 -1.72 4.74 8.69
CA ILE A 11 -1.98 5.27 7.37
C ILE A 11 -2.76 6.58 7.47
N LYS A 12 -3.69 6.67 8.41
CA LYS A 12 -4.41 7.93 8.67
C LYS A 12 -3.44 9.05 9.02
N LEU A 13 -2.45 8.76 9.85
CA LEU A 13 -1.43 9.77 10.18
C LEU A 13 -0.68 10.23 8.93
N ALA A 14 -0.32 9.28 8.07
CA ALA A 14 0.39 9.61 6.84
C ALA A 14 -0.46 10.46 5.89
N LEU A 15 -1.77 10.24 5.88
CA LEU A 15 -2.70 10.97 5.04
C LEU A 15 -3.26 12.21 5.73
N ARG A 16 -2.93 12.42 7.01
CA ARG A 16 -3.40 13.53 7.83
C ARG A 16 -4.91 13.52 8.03
N ILE A 17 -5.46 12.33 8.22
CA ILE A 17 -6.87 12.12 8.51
C ILE A 17 -7.03 11.98 10.02
N THR A 18 -7.94 12.76 10.62
CA THR A 18 -8.10 12.78 12.07
C THR A 18 -9.39 12.13 12.58
N ASP A 19 -10.39 11.95 11.71
CA ASP A 19 -11.65 11.33 12.13
C ASP A 19 -11.71 9.87 11.69
N ASP A 20 -12.76 9.16 12.14
CA ASP A 20 -12.89 7.73 11.87
C ASP A 20 -13.92 7.43 10.78
N ASP A 21 -14.45 8.46 10.11
CA ASP A 21 -15.50 8.27 9.12
C ASP A 21 -15.03 7.49 7.88
N PHE A 22 -13.72 7.49 7.64
CA PHE A 22 -13.14 6.87 6.44
C PHE A 22 -12.43 5.54 6.72
N ASP A 23 -12.57 5.01 7.94
CA ASP A 23 -11.81 3.80 8.31
C ASP A 23 -12.16 2.61 7.42
N THR A 24 -13.43 2.43 7.08
CA THR A 24 -13.85 1.32 6.21
C THR A 24 -13.29 1.50 4.80
N GLU A 25 -13.37 2.72 4.27
CA GLU A 25 -12.83 3.02 2.95
C GLU A 25 -11.33 2.78 2.91
N LEU A 26 -10.62 3.22 3.96
CA LEU A 26 -9.17 3.02 4.03
C LEU A 26 -8.82 1.54 4.14
N SER A 27 -9.58 0.78 4.92
CA SER A 27 -9.37 -0.66 5.02
C SER A 27 -9.49 -1.32 3.65
N ASP A 28 -10.50 -0.93 2.88
CA ASP A 28 -10.69 -1.47 1.54
C ASP A 28 -9.54 -1.08 0.61
N LEU A 29 -9.06 0.14 0.71
CA LEU A 29 -7.93 0.59 -0.11
C LEU A 29 -6.64 -0.16 0.26
N ILE A 30 -6.43 -0.41 1.54
CA ILE A 30 -5.26 -1.15 1.99
C ILE A 30 -5.29 -2.57 1.43
N GLU A 31 -6.45 -3.22 1.51
CA GLU A 31 -6.59 -4.58 0.97
C GLU A 31 -6.38 -4.60 -0.54
N ALA A 32 -6.90 -3.59 -1.24
CA ALA A 32 -6.70 -3.47 -2.68
C ALA A 32 -5.23 -3.28 -3.04
N ALA A 33 -4.53 -2.46 -2.24
CA ALA A 33 -3.10 -2.23 -2.46
C ALA A 33 -2.29 -3.51 -2.27
N LEU A 34 -2.56 -4.25 -1.21
CA LEU A 34 -1.86 -5.51 -0.96
C LEU A 34 -2.10 -6.50 -2.09
N LYS A 35 -3.32 -6.57 -2.59
CA LYS A 35 -3.65 -7.45 -3.70
C LYS A 35 -2.97 -7.00 -4.98
N ASP A 36 -2.91 -5.70 -5.22
CA ASP A 36 -2.24 -5.18 -6.42
C ASP A 36 -0.76 -5.50 -6.41
N LEU A 37 -0.11 -5.39 -5.24
CA LEU A 37 1.31 -5.75 -5.13
C LEU A 37 1.53 -7.23 -5.41
N GLU A 38 0.64 -8.09 -4.91
CA GLU A 38 0.73 -9.52 -5.16
C GLU A 38 0.55 -9.84 -6.64
N ILE A 39 -0.46 -9.24 -7.26
CA ILE A 39 -0.74 -9.45 -8.69
C ILE A 39 0.44 -8.98 -9.55
N SER A 40 1.12 -7.94 -9.13
CA SER A 40 2.22 -7.38 -9.92
C SER A 40 3.50 -8.22 -9.86
N GLY A 41 3.51 -9.31 -9.08
CA GLY A 41 4.62 -10.25 -9.06
C GLY A 41 5.34 -10.37 -7.73
N ALA A 42 4.95 -9.62 -6.72
CA ALA A 42 5.55 -9.75 -5.40
C ALA A 42 5.08 -11.06 -4.75
N ASP A 43 5.95 -11.66 -3.96
CA ASP A 43 5.62 -12.88 -3.25
C ASP A 43 4.55 -12.58 -2.19
N GLY A 44 3.38 -13.22 -2.32
CA GLY A 44 2.28 -12.99 -1.40
C GLY A 44 2.63 -13.24 0.05
N ALA A 45 3.55 -14.14 0.33
CA ALA A 45 3.98 -14.42 1.71
C ALA A 45 4.71 -13.21 2.32
N ASN A 46 5.29 -12.34 1.49
CA ASN A 46 6.01 -11.17 1.95
C ASN A 46 5.24 -9.86 1.74
N VAL A 47 4.06 -9.91 1.14
CA VAL A 47 3.22 -8.72 0.94
C VAL A 47 2.37 -8.54 2.18
N VAL A 48 3.01 -8.10 3.26
CA VAL A 48 2.36 -7.93 4.55
C VAL A 48 2.75 -6.56 5.12
N LEU A 49 1.85 -5.98 5.90
CA LEU A 49 2.04 -4.63 6.41
C LEU A 49 3.16 -4.51 7.45
N THR A 50 3.61 -5.63 8.00
CA THR A 50 4.74 -5.62 8.93
C THR A 50 6.07 -5.33 8.23
N GLU A 51 6.12 -5.47 6.90
CA GLU A 51 7.31 -5.13 6.12
C GLU A 51 7.30 -3.64 5.80
N PRO A 52 8.30 -2.87 6.25
CA PRO A 52 8.28 -1.41 6.04
C PRO A 52 8.18 -0.99 4.58
N ILE A 53 8.83 -1.71 3.68
CA ILE A 53 8.79 -1.33 2.26
C ILE A 53 7.39 -1.58 1.66
N VAL A 54 6.71 -2.62 2.13
CA VAL A 54 5.33 -2.89 1.72
C VAL A 54 4.40 -1.81 2.30
N LEU A 55 4.58 -1.47 3.56
CA LEU A 55 3.77 -0.44 4.20
C LEU A 55 3.89 0.89 3.46
N GLN A 56 5.11 1.27 3.05
CA GLN A 56 5.31 2.51 2.31
C GLN A 56 4.59 2.48 0.97
N ALA A 57 4.62 1.37 0.26
CA ALA A 57 3.91 1.24 -1.01
C ALA A 57 2.40 1.36 -0.79
N VAL A 58 1.88 0.74 0.27
CA VAL A 58 0.45 0.82 0.59
C VAL A 58 0.05 2.26 0.94
N ILE A 59 0.89 2.97 1.70
CA ILE A 59 0.63 4.38 2.01
C ILE A 59 0.55 5.21 0.73
N THR A 60 1.48 5.00 -0.20
CA THR A 60 1.48 5.72 -1.47
C THR A 60 0.22 5.42 -2.29
N TYR A 61 -0.18 4.15 -2.31
CA TYR A 61 -1.42 3.74 -2.98
C TYR A 61 -2.62 4.49 -2.38
N CYS A 62 -2.70 4.53 -1.06
CA CYS A 62 -3.81 5.23 -0.39
C CYS A 62 -3.78 6.72 -0.70
N LYS A 63 -2.59 7.34 -0.75
CA LYS A 63 -2.47 8.75 -1.08
C LYS A 63 -3.00 9.05 -2.48
N LYS A 64 -2.75 8.15 -3.44
CA LYS A 64 -3.20 8.41 -4.81
C LYS A 64 -4.68 8.09 -5.03
N GLU A 65 -5.23 7.18 -4.23
CA GLU A 65 -6.61 6.74 -4.43
C GLU A 65 -7.61 7.43 -3.49
N PHE A 66 -7.17 7.93 -2.35
CA PHE A 66 -8.07 8.51 -1.38
C PHE A 66 -8.35 9.97 -1.71
N GLY A 67 -9.63 10.30 -1.84
CA GLY A 67 -10.04 11.64 -2.24
C GLY A 67 -9.68 11.90 -3.70
N GLU A 68 -9.32 13.12 -4.01
CA GLU A 68 -8.93 13.51 -5.37
C GLU A 68 -7.65 14.34 -5.27
N PRO A 69 -6.50 13.69 -5.04
CA PRO A 69 -5.26 14.43 -4.81
C PRO A 69 -4.81 15.18 -6.05
N ASP A 70 -4.34 16.42 -5.85
CA ASP A 70 -3.83 17.25 -6.93
C ASP A 70 -2.60 16.64 -7.59
N GLU A 71 -1.87 15.82 -6.83
CA GLU A 71 -0.61 15.25 -7.31
C GLU A 71 -0.75 13.76 -7.62
N TYR A 72 -1.90 13.37 -8.15
CA TYR A 72 -2.18 11.97 -8.48
C TYR A 72 -1.06 11.36 -9.34
N ASP A 73 -0.65 12.07 -10.38
CA ASP A 73 0.38 11.54 -11.29
C ASP A 73 1.70 11.29 -10.59
N ARG A 74 2.07 12.15 -9.65
CA ARG A 74 3.29 11.97 -8.87
C ARG A 74 3.19 10.76 -7.98
N TYR A 75 2.05 10.59 -7.32
CA TYR A 75 1.83 9.41 -6.48
C TYR A 75 1.80 8.13 -7.29
N GLN A 76 1.18 8.17 -8.48
CA GLN A 76 1.13 7.00 -9.35
C GLN A 76 2.53 6.59 -9.79
N LYS A 77 3.37 7.56 -10.13
CA LYS A 77 4.75 7.27 -10.53
C LYS A 77 5.52 6.67 -9.36
N SER A 78 5.43 7.26 -8.17
CA SER A 78 6.09 6.73 -6.99
C SER A 78 5.64 5.31 -6.68
N TYR A 79 4.34 5.06 -6.77
CA TYR A 79 3.80 3.74 -6.51
C TYR A 79 4.33 2.71 -7.51
N ASN A 80 4.38 3.08 -8.79
CA ASN A 80 4.90 2.18 -9.82
C ASN A 80 6.37 1.85 -9.57
N GLU A 81 7.16 2.81 -9.12
CA GLU A 81 8.55 2.59 -8.77
C GLU A 81 8.68 1.67 -7.57
N GLN A 82 7.83 1.86 -6.58
CA GLN A 82 7.82 1.00 -5.39
C GLN A 82 7.44 -0.44 -5.74
N LYS A 83 6.45 -0.62 -6.62
CA LYS A 83 6.08 -1.96 -7.09
C LYS A 83 7.23 -2.62 -7.83
N ALA A 84 7.91 -1.87 -8.69
CA ALA A 84 9.04 -2.41 -9.42
C ALA A 84 10.16 -2.82 -8.48
N GLN A 85 10.40 -2.03 -7.44
CA GLN A 85 11.42 -2.34 -6.44
C GLN A 85 11.08 -3.62 -5.69
N LEU A 86 9.83 -3.77 -5.26
CA LEU A 86 9.40 -4.98 -4.57
C LEU A 86 9.53 -6.20 -5.47
N ARG A 87 9.12 -6.06 -6.73
CA ARG A 87 9.17 -7.15 -7.68
C ARG A 87 10.60 -7.60 -7.99
N SER A 88 11.54 -6.66 -7.92
CA SER A 88 12.95 -6.94 -8.22
C SER A 88 13.72 -7.50 -7.02
N ALA A 89 13.21 -7.31 -5.80
CA ALA A 89 13.89 -7.78 -4.60
C ALA A 89 13.68 -9.28 -4.47
N THR A 90 14.77 -10.03 -4.25
CA THR A 90 14.70 -11.49 -4.22
C THR A 90 13.78 -12.04 -3.14
N ASN A 91 13.64 -11.30 -2.03
CA ASN A 91 12.78 -11.76 -0.93
C ASN A 91 11.32 -11.42 -1.12
N TYR A 92 10.96 -10.74 -2.22
CA TYR A 92 9.61 -10.24 -2.42
C TYR A 92 8.97 -10.72 -3.71
N THR A 93 9.64 -11.57 -4.48
CA THR A 93 9.07 -12.09 -5.72
C THR A 93 8.96 -13.60 -5.67
N VAL A 94 7.97 -14.15 -6.39
CA VAL A 94 7.73 -15.59 -6.36
C VAL A 94 8.76 -16.36 -7.18
N TRP A 95 9.48 -15.71 -8.07
CA TRP A 95 10.47 -16.36 -8.93
C TRP A 95 11.85 -15.70 -8.86
N GLY A 96 12.05 -14.83 -7.89
CA GLY A 96 13.35 -14.23 -7.67
C GLY A 96 14.19 -15.12 -6.77
N ASP A 97 15.33 -15.43 -7.15
CA ASP A 97 16.19 -16.30 -6.35
C ASP A 97 17.35 -15.56 -5.78
#